data_8b0a49a4e5229605707e62e604d499ab
#
_entry.id   8b0a49a4e5229605707e62e604d499ab
#
_cell.length_a   1.000
_cell.length_b   1.000
_cell.length_c   1.000
_cell.angle_alpha   90.00
_cell.angle_beta   90.00
_cell.angle_gamma   90.00
#
_symmetry.space_group_name_H-M   'P 1'
#
loop_
_entity.id
_entity.type
_entity.pdbx_description
1 polymer ?
#
loop_
_entity_poly.entity_id
_entity_poly.type
_entity_poly.pdbx_seq_one_letter_code
_entity_poly.pdbx_strand_id
1 'polypeptide(L)'
;MDALIRIALAGNPNCGKTTLFNELTGSSQYVGNWPGVTVDKKDGKWKGNKEVIIQDLPGIYSLSPYSLEEKVARNYLVNEKPDVILNIIDGTNLERNLYLTTQLVEVGIPVVVAVNMMDILRKRGQSIDVKKLGEKLGCEVVEISALM
;
A
#
# COMPACT_ATOMS: atom_id res chain seq x y z
N MET A 1 25.87 -6.61 -10.70
CA MET A 1 25.28 -5.59 -9.83
C MET A 1 23.82 -5.89 -9.62
N ASP A 2 23.46 -6.10 -8.38
CA ASP A 2 22.10 -6.53 -8.07
C ASP A 2 21.16 -5.33 -8.05
N ALA A 3 20.11 -5.43 -8.84
CA ALA A 3 19.06 -4.42 -8.81
C ALA A 3 18.22 -4.60 -7.54
N LEU A 4 18.02 -3.51 -6.81
CA LEU A 4 17.12 -3.52 -5.66
C LEU A 4 15.68 -3.60 -6.15
N ILE A 5 14.88 -4.41 -5.47
CA ILE A 5 13.44 -4.47 -5.72
C ILE A 5 12.80 -3.41 -4.85
N ARG A 6 12.00 -2.55 -5.46
CA ARG A 6 11.32 -1.47 -4.75
C ARG A 6 9.82 -1.72 -4.74
N ILE A 7 9.25 -1.73 -3.54
CA ILE A 7 7.82 -1.91 -3.31
C ILE A 7 7.26 -0.63 -2.73
N ALA A 8 6.24 -0.08 -3.37
CA ALA A 8 5.49 1.06 -2.84
C ALA A 8 4.31 0.53 -2.03
N LEU A 9 4.24 0.92 -0.77
CA LEU A 9 3.13 0.55 0.12
C LEU A 9 2.11 1.68 0.10
N ALA A 10 0.91 1.39 -0.40
CA ALA A 10 -0.15 2.38 -0.57
C ALA A 10 -1.45 1.94 0.09
N GLY A 11 -2.22 2.89 0.59
CA GLY A 11 -3.51 2.61 1.20
C GLY A 11 -4.15 3.84 1.80
N ASN A 12 -5.42 3.70 2.17
CA ASN A 12 -6.13 4.76 2.87
C ASN A 12 -5.57 4.97 4.28
N PRO A 13 -5.74 6.15 4.86
CA PRO A 13 -5.42 6.34 6.27
C PRO A 13 -6.17 5.32 7.14
N ASN A 14 -5.51 4.80 8.16
CA ASN A 14 -6.10 3.86 9.14
C ASN A 14 -6.49 2.48 8.58
N CYS A 15 -5.86 2.05 7.49
CA CYS A 15 -6.12 0.70 6.95
C CYS A 15 -5.17 -0.37 7.50
N GLY A 16 -4.26 0.01 8.39
CA GLY A 16 -3.23 -0.90 8.93
C GLY A 16 -1.89 -0.80 8.23
N LYS A 17 -1.70 0.19 7.38
CA LYS A 17 -0.50 0.35 6.55
C LYS A 17 0.76 0.54 7.41
N THR A 18 0.70 1.37 8.44
CA THR A 18 1.84 1.61 9.34
C THR A 18 2.26 0.34 10.06
N THR A 19 1.30 -0.43 10.57
CA THR A 19 1.58 -1.70 11.25
C THR A 19 2.26 -2.68 10.30
N LEU A 20 1.75 -2.79 9.08
CA LEU A 20 2.35 -3.68 8.08
C LEU A 20 3.77 -3.24 7.72
N PHE A 21 3.98 -1.94 7.52
CA PHE A 21 5.31 -1.39 7.23
C PHE A 21 6.30 -1.73 8.34
N ASN A 22 5.90 -1.54 9.59
CA ASN A 22 6.75 -1.83 10.73
C ASN A 22 7.07 -3.32 10.85
N GLU A 23 6.10 -4.18 10.57
CA GLU A 23 6.32 -5.63 10.59
C GLU A 23 7.28 -6.08 9.49
N LEU A 24 7.19 -5.48 8.31
CA LEU A 24 8.03 -5.85 7.18
C LEU A 24 9.46 -5.36 7.32
N THR A 25 9.65 -4.18 7.89
CA THR A 25 10.98 -3.54 7.95
C THR A 25 11.68 -3.70 9.29
N GLY A 26 10.94 -3.91 10.37
CA GLY A 26 11.52 -3.99 11.71
C GLY A 26 12.27 -2.71 12.07
N SER A 27 13.55 -2.82 12.43
CA SER A 27 14.39 -1.67 12.80
C SER A 27 15.09 -1.01 11.60
N SER A 28 14.95 -1.56 10.39
CA SER A 28 15.64 -1.06 9.19
C SER A 28 14.85 0.05 8.52
N GLN A 29 14.47 1.09 9.26
CA GLN A 29 13.67 2.19 8.74
C GLN A 29 14.47 3.48 8.65
N TYR A 30 14.23 4.23 7.58
CA TYR A 30 14.69 5.59 7.42
C TYR A 30 13.48 6.52 7.43
N VAL A 31 13.55 7.59 8.20
CA VAL A 31 12.46 8.55 8.34
C VAL A 31 12.98 9.94 8.00
N GLY A 32 12.26 10.65 7.16
CA GLY A 32 12.60 12.02 6.76
C GLY A 32 11.35 12.68 6.20
N ASN A 33 11.56 13.67 5.35
CA ASN A 33 10.47 14.32 4.63
C ASN A 33 10.65 14.15 3.13
N TRP A 34 9.55 14.13 2.41
CA TRP A 34 9.59 14.19 0.95
C TRP A 34 10.21 15.51 0.51
N PRO A 35 10.99 15.55 -0.59
CA PRO A 35 11.68 16.76 -1.00
C PRO A 35 10.76 17.98 -1.12
N GLY A 36 11.13 19.07 -0.46
CA GLY A 36 10.45 20.35 -0.55
C GLY A 36 9.13 20.47 0.20
N VAL A 37 8.74 19.46 0.98
CA VAL A 37 7.45 19.45 1.68
C VAL A 37 7.61 18.89 3.09
N THR A 38 6.57 19.06 3.91
CA THR A 38 6.55 18.58 5.30
C THR A 38 5.88 17.22 5.47
N VAL A 39 5.63 16.51 4.37
CA VAL A 39 5.04 15.17 4.42
C VAL A 39 6.11 14.16 4.78
N ASP A 40 5.82 13.30 5.75
CA ASP A 40 6.74 12.28 6.22
C ASP A 40 7.09 11.28 5.12
N LYS A 41 8.38 11.00 4.97
CA LYS A 41 8.87 9.97 4.09
C LYS A 41 9.47 8.85 4.94
N LYS A 42 8.96 7.65 4.77
CA LYS A 42 9.44 6.47 5.48
C LYS A 42 9.77 5.39 4.47
N ASP A 43 10.97 4.87 4.53
CA ASP A 43 11.35 3.71 3.76
C ASP A 43 12.19 2.77 4.62
N GLY A 44 12.33 1.54 4.17
CA GLY A 44 13.10 0.57 4.90
C GLY A 44 13.35 -0.67 4.08
N LYS A 45 14.29 -1.47 4.55
CA LYS A 45 14.60 -2.75 3.93
C LYS A 45 13.72 -3.83 4.54
N TRP A 46 13.21 -4.72 3.69
CA TRP A 46 12.47 -5.86 4.18
C TRP A 46 13.38 -6.77 4.99
N LYS A 47 12.98 -7.11 6.21
CA LYS A 47 13.81 -7.93 7.10
C LYS A 47 14.02 -9.35 6.59
N GLY A 48 13.16 -9.83 5.70
CA GLY A 48 13.31 -11.14 5.07
C GLY A 48 14.32 -11.16 3.92
N ASN A 49 14.56 -10.01 3.28
CA ASN A 49 15.54 -9.87 2.21
C ASN A 49 15.94 -8.41 2.07
N LYS A 50 17.17 -8.09 2.41
CA LYS A 50 17.69 -6.71 2.43
C LYS A 50 17.81 -6.07 1.04
N GLU A 51 17.62 -6.84 -0.02
CA GLU A 51 17.60 -6.31 -1.38
C GLU A 51 16.23 -5.78 -1.78
N VAL A 52 15.22 -5.93 -0.91
CA VAL A 52 13.88 -5.40 -1.11
C VAL A 52 13.70 -4.16 -0.26
N ILE A 53 13.42 -3.02 -0.90
CA ILE A 53 13.16 -1.75 -0.24
C ILE A 53 11.68 -1.48 -0.30
N ILE A 54 11.11 -1.13 0.85
CA ILE A 54 9.68 -0.78 0.97
C ILE A 54 9.59 0.72 1.21
N GLN A 55 8.92 1.41 0.30
CA GLN A 55 8.63 2.83 0.43
C GLN A 55 7.20 2.99 0.94
N ASP A 56 7.06 3.55 2.13
CA ASP A 56 5.75 3.83 2.69
C ASP A 56 5.23 5.15 2.09
N LEU A 57 4.15 5.08 1.32
CA LEU A 57 3.52 6.28 0.78
C LEU A 57 2.58 6.89 1.82
N PRO A 58 2.31 8.20 1.72
CA PRO A 58 1.31 8.81 2.60
C PRO A 58 -0.04 8.12 2.47
N GLY A 59 -0.80 8.07 3.56
CA GLY A 59 -2.17 7.56 3.52
C GLY A 59 -3.04 8.47 2.67
N ILE A 60 -3.68 7.90 1.64
CA ILE A 60 -4.46 8.67 0.68
C ILE A 60 -5.74 7.93 0.31
N TYR A 61 -6.76 8.67 -0.12
CA TYR A 61 -8.01 8.09 -0.59
C TYR A 61 -8.05 7.99 -2.12
N SER A 62 -7.19 8.73 -2.81
CA SER A 62 -7.14 8.75 -4.28
C SER A 62 -5.77 9.25 -4.75
N LEU A 63 -5.53 9.18 -6.05
CA LEU A 63 -4.34 9.79 -6.68
C LEU A 63 -4.65 11.14 -7.30
N SER A 64 -5.80 11.73 -6.98
CA SER A 64 -6.17 13.05 -7.44
C SER A 64 -5.25 14.11 -6.83
N PRO A 65 -4.84 15.14 -7.57
CA PRO A 65 -3.87 16.12 -7.07
C PRO A 65 -4.49 17.22 -6.20
N TYR A 66 -5.37 16.85 -5.27
CA TYR A 66 -6.06 17.82 -4.42
C TYR A 66 -5.40 18.08 -3.09
N SER A 67 -4.63 17.13 -2.59
CA SER A 67 -3.88 17.29 -1.34
C SER A 67 -2.39 17.15 -1.61
N LEU A 68 -1.58 17.61 -0.65
CA LEU A 68 -0.13 17.47 -0.73
C LEU A 68 0.27 16.00 -0.71
N GLU A 69 -0.38 15.21 0.15
CA GLU A 69 -0.12 13.77 0.27
C GLU A 69 -0.43 13.05 -1.05
N GLU A 70 -1.54 13.40 -1.70
CA GLU A 70 -1.91 12.79 -2.98
C GLU A 70 -0.92 13.15 -4.09
N LYS A 71 -0.46 14.40 -4.12
CA LYS A 71 0.57 14.83 -5.07
C LYS A 71 1.88 14.08 -4.87
N VAL A 72 2.30 13.93 -3.62
CA VAL A 72 3.53 13.21 -3.27
C VAL A 72 3.45 11.77 -3.74
N ALA A 73 2.36 11.08 -3.43
CA ALA A 73 2.19 9.68 -3.80
C ALA A 73 2.16 9.51 -5.33
N ARG A 74 1.39 10.35 -6.01
CA ARG A 74 1.29 10.29 -7.47
C ARG A 74 2.64 10.55 -8.14
N ASN A 75 3.35 11.60 -7.72
CA ASN A 75 4.64 11.94 -8.29
C ASN A 75 5.66 10.82 -8.08
N TYR A 76 5.65 10.20 -6.91
CA TYR A 76 6.52 9.07 -6.63
C TYR A 76 6.25 7.93 -7.61
N LEU A 77 5.00 7.53 -7.78
CA LEU A 77 4.64 6.42 -8.65
C LEU A 77 4.99 6.68 -10.10
N VAL A 78 4.78 7.91 -10.58
CA VAL A 78 5.03 8.27 -11.97
C VAL A 78 6.53 8.44 -12.26
N ASN A 79 7.28 9.03 -11.34
CA ASN A 79 8.67 9.40 -11.56
C ASN A 79 9.65 8.32 -11.12
N GLU A 80 9.40 7.68 -9.98
CA GLU A 80 10.32 6.67 -9.43
C GLU A 80 10.00 5.26 -9.93
N LYS A 81 8.80 5.01 -10.36
CA LYS A 81 8.36 3.74 -10.96
C LYS A 81 8.82 2.52 -10.15
N PRO A 82 8.24 2.30 -8.95
CA PRO A 82 8.57 1.11 -8.17
C PRO A 82 8.25 -0.16 -8.95
N ASP A 83 8.84 -1.27 -8.54
CA ASP A 83 8.62 -2.55 -9.23
C ASP A 83 7.23 -3.12 -8.97
N VAL A 84 6.68 -2.88 -7.78
CA VAL A 84 5.37 -3.39 -7.36
C VAL A 84 4.72 -2.37 -6.43
N ILE A 85 3.40 -2.25 -6.54
CA ILE A 85 2.60 -1.51 -5.57
C ILE A 85 1.90 -2.55 -4.68
N LEU A 86 2.15 -2.49 -3.38
CA LEU A 86 1.42 -3.27 -2.39
C LEU A 86 0.33 -2.36 -1.83
N ASN A 87 -0.90 -2.60 -2.24
CA ASN A 87 -2.05 -1.80 -1.81
C ASN A 87 -2.77 -2.51 -0.67
N ILE A 88 -2.64 -1.95 0.54
CA ILE A 88 -3.36 -2.49 1.69
C ILE A 88 -4.74 -1.83 1.78
N ILE A 89 -5.78 -2.64 1.94
CA ILE A 89 -7.15 -2.16 2.04
C ILE A 89 -7.80 -2.69 3.31
N ASP A 90 -8.74 -1.90 3.83
CA ASP A 90 -9.55 -2.26 4.97
C ASP A 90 -10.79 -2.99 4.48
N GLY A 91 -10.89 -4.29 4.77
CA GLY A 91 -12.01 -5.11 4.34
C GLY A 91 -13.35 -4.67 4.92
N THR A 92 -13.34 -3.91 6.02
CA THR A 92 -14.58 -3.41 6.63
C THR A 92 -15.12 -2.14 5.95
N ASN A 93 -14.32 -1.53 5.07
CA ASN A 93 -14.69 -0.34 4.29
C ASN A 93 -14.28 -0.53 2.84
N LEU A 94 -14.66 -1.65 2.26
CA LEU A 94 -14.15 -2.10 0.97
C LEU A 94 -14.37 -1.08 -0.15
N GLU A 95 -15.59 -0.57 -0.29
CA GLU A 95 -15.93 0.35 -1.37
C GLU A 95 -15.06 1.60 -1.35
N ARG A 96 -14.88 2.21 -0.18
CA ARG A 96 -14.04 3.41 -0.04
C ARG A 96 -12.57 3.13 -0.39
N ASN A 97 -12.08 1.96 0.02
CA ASN A 97 -10.68 1.58 -0.24
C ASN A 97 -10.44 1.25 -1.71
N LEU A 98 -11.40 0.63 -2.38
CA LEU A 98 -11.24 0.21 -3.77
C LEU A 98 -11.20 1.38 -4.75
N TYR A 99 -11.65 2.55 -4.36
CA TYR A 99 -11.53 3.73 -5.19
C TYR A 99 -10.05 4.04 -5.51
N LEU A 100 -9.21 4.01 -4.49
CA LEU A 100 -7.77 4.15 -4.69
C LEU A 100 -7.21 2.99 -5.50
N THR A 101 -7.63 1.76 -5.20
CA THR A 101 -7.14 0.57 -5.88
C THR A 101 -7.32 0.65 -7.39
N THR A 102 -8.48 1.10 -7.85
CA THR A 102 -8.74 1.23 -9.30
C THR A 102 -7.79 2.22 -9.95
N GLN A 103 -7.46 3.30 -9.26
CA GLN A 103 -6.51 4.28 -9.77
C GLN A 103 -5.08 3.74 -9.79
N LEU A 104 -4.68 2.97 -8.77
CA LEU A 104 -3.36 2.35 -8.72
C LEU A 104 -3.17 1.34 -9.85
N VAL A 105 -4.19 0.54 -10.14
CA VAL A 105 -4.13 -0.43 -11.24
C VAL A 105 -3.90 0.28 -12.59
N GLU A 106 -4.47 1.46 -12.76
CA GLU A 106 -4.32 2.22 -14.01
C GLU A 106 -2.94 2.85 -14.20
N VAL A 107 -2.13 2.94 -13.16
CA VAL A 107 -0.78 3.52 -13.28
C VAL A 107 0.13 2.69 -14.19
N GLY A 108 -0.13 1.39 -14.30
CA GLY A 108 0.66 0.50 -15.15
C GLY A 108 1.77 -0.25 -14.42
N ILE A 109 1.89 -0.07 -13.12
CA ILE A 109 2.82 -0.82 -12.27
C ILE A 109 2.05 -2.01 -11.69
N PRO A 110 2.64 -3.22 -11.60
CA PRO A 110 1.96 -4.37 -11.00
C PRO A 110 1.46 -4.06 -9.59
N VAL A 111 0.21 -4.42 -9.31
CA VAL A 111 -0.43 -4.17 -8.02
C VAL A 111 -0.77 -5.50 -7.35
N VAL A 112 -0.42 -5.62 -6.08
CA VAL A 112 -0.91 -6.70 -5.20
C VAL A 112 -1.76 -6.04 -4.14
N VAL A 113 -2.99 -6.53 -3.97
CA VAL A 113 -3.92 -6.01 -2.97
C VAL A 113 -3.88 -6.91 -1.74
N ALA A 114 -3.64 -6.32 -0.59
CA ALA A 114 -3.64 -7.03 0.69
C ALA A 114 -4.87 -6.59 1.49
N VAL A 115 -5.82 -7.52 1.69
CA VAL A 115 -7.06 -7.23 2.43
C VAL A 115 -6.84 -7.48 3.90
N ASN A 116 -6.92 -6.42 4.69
CA ASN A 116 -6.77 -6.44 6.12
C ASN A 116 -8.14 -6.46 6.82
N MET A 117 -8.16 -6.82 8.08
CA MET A 117 -9.37 -6.77 8.95
C MET A 117 -10.46 -7.75 8.55
N MET A 118 -10.10 -8.85 7.91
CA MET A 118 -11.05 -9.90 7.53
C MET A 118 -11.64 -10.61 8.75
N ASP A 119 -10.90 -10.67 9.86
CA ASP A 119 -11.36 -11.23 11.12
C ASP A 119 -12.57 -10.45 11.66
N ILE A 120 -12.55 -9.12 11.53
CA ILE A 120 -13.67 -8.26 11.93
C ILE A 120 -14.90 -8.55 11.07
N LEU A 121 -14.70 -8.72 9.76
CA LEU A 121 -15.80 -9.09 8.85
C LEU A 121 -16.42 -10.41 9.24
N ARG A 122 -15.61 -11.42 9.55
CA ARG A 122 -16.10 -12.74 9.94
C ARG A 122 -16.94 -12.67 11.21
N LYS A 123 -16.53 -11.85 12.18
CA LYS A 123 -17.29 -11.62 13.41
C LYS A 123 -18.65 -10.98 13.13
N ARG A 124 -18.76 -10.22 12.05
CA ARG A 124 -20.03 -9.59 11.62
C ARG A 124 -20.85 -10.51 10.73
N GLY A 125 -20.41 -11.75 10.49
CA GLY A 125 -21.08 -12.67 9.59
C GLY A 125 -20.90 -12.32 8.11
N GLN A 126 -19.89 -11.53 7.78
CA GLN A 126 -19.60 -11.08 6.42
C GLN A 126 -18.30 -11.71 5.91
N SER A 127 -18.14 -11.73 4.60
CA SER A 127 -16.94 -12.24 3.98
C SER A 127 -16.67 -11.55 2.64
N ILE A 128 -15.41 -11.60 2.19
CA ILE A 128 -15.02 -11.13 0.87
C ILE A 128 -14.40 -12.31 0.14
N ASP A 129 -14.86 -12.56 -1.07
CA ASP A 129 -14.28 -13.56 -1.95
C ASP A 129 -13.04 -12.93 -2.62
N VAL A 130 -11.86 -13.16 -2.04
CA VAL A 130 -10.62 -12.54 -2.52
C VAL A 130 -10.26 -12.96 -3.93
N LYS A 131 -10.57 -14.20 -4.32
CA LYS A 131 -10.31 -14.69 -5.67
C LYS A 131 -11.15 -13.94 -6.69
N LYS A 132 -12.42 -13.78 -6.42
CA LYS A 132 -13.34 -13.09 -7.29
C LYS A 132 -13.02 -11.61 -7.39
N LEU A 133 -12.62 -11.01 -6.27
CA LEU A 133 -12.17 -9.62 -6.24
C LEU A 133 -10.95 -9.42 -7.12
N GLY A 134 -9.98 -10.33 -7.04
CA GLY A 134 -8.78 -10.28 -7.88
C GLY A 134 -9.10 -10.39 -9.36
N GLU A 135 -10.03 -11.26 -9.73
CA GLU A 135 -10.48 -11.40 -11.11
C GLU A 135 -11.09 -10.10 -11.64
N LYS A 136 -11.91 -9.45 -10.83
CA LYS A 136 -12.56 -8.19 -11.22
C LYS A 136 -11.58 -7.01 -11.29
N LEU A 137 -10.61 -6.97 -10.40
CA LEU A 137 -9.60 -5.91 -10.39
C LEU A 137 -8.49 -6.13 -11.41
N GLY A 138 -8.30 -7.37 -11.84
CA GLY A 138 -7.21 -7.73 -12.73
C GLY A 138 -5.86 -7.76 -12.04
N CYS A 139 -5.82 -8.05 -10.74
CA CYS A 139 -4.59 -8.13 -9.98
C CYS A 139 -4.67 -9.20 -8.90
N GLU A 140 -3.53 -9.52 -8.30
CA GLU A 140 -3.45 -10.47 -7.19
C GLU A 140 -4.05 -9.87 -5.93
N VAL A 141 -4.88 -10.64 -5.22
CA VAL A 141 -5.48 -10.23 -3.95
C VAL A 141 -5.18 -11.28 -2.91
N VAL A 142 -4.65 -10.87 -1.78
CA VAL A 142 -4.32 -11.77 -0.65
C VAL A 142 -4.95 -11.24 0.63
N GLU A 143 -5.20 -12.15 1.56
CA GLU A 143 -5.69 -11.80 2.89
C GLU A 143 -4.51 -11.65 3.84
N ILE A 144 -4.50 -10.60 4.65
CA ILE A 144 -3.50 -10.40 5.69
C ILE A 144 -4.17 -10.12 7.03
N SER A 145 -3.39 -10.17 8.10
CA SER A 145 -3.84 -9.84 9.45
C SER A 145 -2.80 -8.94 10.10
N ALA A 146 -2.90 -7.64 9.80
CA ALA A 146 -2.06 -6.62 10.42
C ALA A 146 -2.91 -5.81 11.38
N LEU A 147 -2.50 -5.77 12.64
CA LEU A 147 -3.19 -4.97 13.67
C LEU A 147 -2.92 -3.48 13.43
N MET A 148 -3.86 -2.67 13.86
CA MET A 148 -3.69 -1.22 13.76
C MET A 148 -3.00 -0.64 14.98
#